data_6e089acffceacba1c483c50dad162756
#
_entry.id   6e089acffceacba1c483c50dad162756
#
_cell.length_a   1.000
_cell.length_b   1.000
_cell.length_c   1.000
_cell.angle_alpha   90.00
_cell.angle_beta   90.00
_cell.angle_gamma   90.00
#
_symmetry.space_group_name_H-M   'P 1'
#
loop_
_entity.id
_entity.type
_entity.pdbx_description
1 polymer ?
#
loop_
_entity_poly.entity_id
_entity_poly.type
_entity_poly.pdbx_seq_one_letter_code
_entity_poly.pdbx_strand_id
1 'polypeptide(L)'
;LALRRDTRHNAAMARPLRYQTAGESHGPALVAIVDGMPSDVAVDAARVNAELSRRQGGYGRGARQRIETDVAEFLGGLRQGKTIGSPVAVRIANKDNRIDDPEKTPPVTRPRPGHADLAGSLKYLVPDCRGTLERASARETAARVAAGAVARSVLDHFEIRVFGFVRGACDAWSEMPIRANELDALVAARDASEVYCPDAAVDKKLVDLIFKAKTEQDTVGGWCEVHVFGAPPGLGSCMNWEDRLDARLAFAVMGIQAFKSVEIGLGRECGARFGSAVHDPIHFDESARGESHLGYARPTNNAGGLEGGMTNGMPVVVRGTMKPISTLLRGMPSVEFGTHEPVQSAYERSDVSAVAAASVVMENVVAFEVARAFLDKFAGDSLGEVRRAYEGYLEAARRI
;
A
#
# COMPACT_ATOMS: atom_id res chain seq x y z
N LEU A 1 46.63 -20.47 6.88
CA LEU A 1 45.35 -19.78 6.59
C LEU A 1 44.20 -20.78 6.77
N ALA A 2 43.61 -20.80 7.96
CA ALA A 2 42.44 -21.64 8.25
C ALA A 2 41.18 -20.90 7.81
N LEU A 3 40.51 -21.38 6.78
CA LEU A 3 39.15 -20.99 6.40
C LEU A 3 38.23 -21.34 7.56
N ARG A 4 37.80 -20.32 8.32
CA ARG A 4 36.67 -20.47 9.26
C ARG A 4 35.43 -20.75 8.41
N ARG A 5 34.98 -21.98 8.44
CA ARG A 5 33.63 -22.34 8.00
C ARG A 5 32.65 -21.60 8.90
N ASP A 6 31.99 -20.60 8.34
CA ASP A 6 30.83 -19.92 8.96
C ASP A 6 29.70 -20.96 9.04
N THR A 7 29.65 -21.69 10.16
CA THR A 7 28.54 -22.58 10.49
C THR A 7 27.41 -21.71 11.05
N ARG A 8 26.78 -20.89 10.19
CA ARG A 8 25.43 -20.44 10.48
C ARG A 8 24.56 -21.68 10.42
N HIS A 9 24.19 -22.17 11.57
CA HIS A 9 23.11 -23.15 11.71
C HIS A 9 21.86 -22.50 11.07
N ASN A 10 21.56 -22.89 9.83
CA ASN A 10 20.25 -22.71 9.25
C ASN A 10 19.29 -23.59 10.08
N ALA A 11 18.80 -23.05 11.21
CA ALA A 11 17.45 -23.42 11.60
C ALA A 11 16.60 -23.06 10.38
N ALA A 12 15.84 -23.99 9.86
CA ALA A 12 14.88 -23.76 8.80
C ALA A 12 13.83 -22.77 9.34
N MET A 13 14.17 -21.46 9.30
CA MET A 13 13.21 -20.42 9.59
C MET A 13 12.22 -20.45 8.44
N ALA A 14 10.93 -20.53 8.75
CA ALA A 14 9.88 -20.33 7.78
C ALA A 14 10.26 -19.09 6.94
N ARG A 15 10.24 -19.21 5.62
CA ARG A 15 10.61 -18.11 4.74
C ARG A 15 9.65 -16.96 4.99
N PRO A 16 10.13 -15.76 5.37
CA PRO A 16 9.23 -14.64 5.62
C PRO A 16 8.49 -14.29 4.33
N LEU A 17 7.21 -13.95 4.47
CA LEU A 17 6.44 -13.43 3.33
C LEU A 17 7.12 -12.16 2.81
N ARG A 18 7.44 -12.14 1.52
CA ARG A 18 8.10 -11.00 0.86
C ARG A 18 7.70 -10.92 -0.60
N TYR A 19 7.86 -9.74 -1.20
CA TYR A 19 7.72 -9.61 -2.64
C TYR A 19 8.80 -8.73 -3.23
N GLN A 20 9.01 -8.90 -4.53
CA GLN A 20 9.82 -8.05 -5.38
C GLN A 20 9.02 -7.63 -6.60
N THR A 21 9.28 -6.42 -7.11
CA THR A 21 8.68 -5.92 -8.35
C THR A 21 9.77 -5.60 -9.36
N ALA A 22 9.45 -5.82 -10.62
CA ALA A 22 10.29 -5.47 -11.76
C ALA A 22 9.43 -4.85 -12.87
N GLY A 23 10.11 -4.23 -13.85
CA GLY A 23 9.49 -3.62 -15.02
C GLY A 23 9.42 -2.10 -14.93
N GLU A 24 9.33 -1.47 -16.08
CA GLU A 24 9.32 -0.04 -16.32
C GLU A 24 7.96 0.42 -16.80
N SER A 25 7.71 1.74 -16.72
CA SER A 25 6.42 2.33 -17.09
C SER A 25 5.99 1.98 -18.52
N HIS A 26 6.91 2.09 -19.47
CA HIS A 26 6.69 1.79 -20.89
C HIS A 26 7.48 0.56 -21.38
N GLY A 27 7.97 -0.26 -20.44
CA GLY A 27 8.53 -1.58 -20.74
C GLY A 27 7.44 -2.59 -21.13
N PRO A 28 7.81 -3.83 -21.48
CA PRO A 28 6.87 -4.84 -21.98
C PRO A 28 5.86 -5.31 -20.93
N ALA A 29 6.23 -5.29 -19.66
CA ALA A 29 5.36 -5.74 -18.56
C ALA A 29 5.90 -5.28 -17.21
N LEU A 30 5.02 -5.32 -16.19
CA LEU A 30 5.39 -5.32 -14.79
C LEU A 30 5.33 -6.76 -14.27
N VAL A 31 6.20 -7.07 -13.31
CA VAL A 31 6.26 -8.39 -12.68
C VAL A 31 6.26 -8.22 -11.16
N ALA A 32 5.52 -9.05 -10.46
CA ALA A 32 5.63 -9.26 -9.02
C ALA A 32 6.00 -10.73 -8.74
N ILE A 33 6.93 -10.94 -7.82
CA ILE A 33 7.24 -12.27 -7.29
C ILE A 33 6.95 -12.22 -5.79
N VAL A 34 5.98 -13.03 -5.34
CA VAL A 34 5.58 -13.17 -3.93
C VAL A 34 6.13 -14.50 -3.43
N ASP A 35 7.00 -14.45 -2.44
CA ASP A 35 7.66 -15.62 -1.82
C ASP A 35 7.21 -15.77 -0.36
N GLY A 36 7.17 -17.00 0.16
CA GLY A 36 6.80 -17.28 1.54
C GLY A 36 5.29 -17.47 1.77
N MET A 37 4.49 -17.66 0.71
CA MET A 37 3.08 -18.04 0.85
C MET A 37 2.98 -19.51 1.33
N PRO A 38 2.15 -19.80 2.36
CA PRO A 38 1.83 -21.18 2.71
C PRO A 38 1.15 -21.89 1.54
N SER A 39 1.28 -23.21 1.46
CA SER A 39 0.52 -24.01 0.50
C SER A 39 -0.97 -24.06 0.86
N ASP A 40 -1.82 -24.38 -0.11
CA ASP A 40 -3.29 -24.55 0.00
C ASP A 40 -4.08 -23.25 0.29
N VAL A 41 -3.48 -22.08 0.12
CA VAL A 41 -4.20 -20.80 0.16
C VAL A 41 -4.90 -20.58 -1.19
N ALA A 42 -6.23 -20.44 -1.17
CA ALA A 42 -6.99 -20.11 -2.37
C ALA A 42 -6.72 -18.67 -2.79
N VAL A 43 -6.27 -18.47 -4.03
CA VAL A 43 -6.04 -17.15 -4.65
C VAL A 43 -7.06 -16.96 -5.76
N ASP A 44 -7.97 -16.01 -5.54
CA ASP A 44 -8.97 -15.65 -6.56
C ASP A 44 -8.39 -14.62 -7.53
N ALA A 45 -8.09 -15.06 -8.76
CA ALA A 45 -7.60 -14.20 -9.83
C ALA A 45 -8.59 -13.07 -10.20
N ALA A 46 -9.90 -13.31 -10.07
CA ALA A 46 -10.91 -12.28 -10.35
C ALA A 46 -10.82 -11.14 -9.32
N ARG A 47 -10.58 -11.48 -8.06
CA ARG A 47 -10.37 -10.48 -7.00
C ARG A 47 -9.07 -9.69 -7.21
N VAL A 48 -7.96 -10.35 -7.58
CA VAL A 48 -6.71 -9.65 -7.91
C VAL A 48 -6.94 -8.67 -9.06
N ASN A 49 -7.68 -9.07 -10.09
CA ASN A 49 -8.02 -8.23 -11.23
C ASN A 49 -8.97 -7.09 -10.84
N ALA A 50 -9.90 -7.30 -9.91
CA ALA A 50 -10.75 -6.23 -9.37
C ALA A 50 -9.93 -5.15 -8.65
N GLU A 51 -8.93 -5.53 -7.84
CA GLU A 51 -8.02 -4.57 -7.20
C GLU A 51 -7.17 -3.80 -8.23
N LEU A 52 -6.68 -4.46 -9.27
CA LEU A 52 -5.97 -3.81 -10.38
C LEU A 52 -6.87 -2.81 -11.11
N SER A 53 -8.11 -3.20 -11.41
CA SER A 53 -9.11 -2.33 -12.04
C SER A 53 -9.44 -1.12 -11.16
N ARG A 54 -9.64 -1.34 -9.86
CA ARG A 54 -9.89 -0.27 -8.88
C ARG A 54 -8.73 0.73 -8.82
N ARG A 55 -7.46 0.24 -8.86
CA ARG A 55 -6.27 1.10 -8.95
C ARG A 55 -6.27 1.98 -10.21
N GLN A 56 -6.86 1.54 -11.30
CA GLN A 56 -6.94 2.32 -12.54
C GLN A 56 -8.06 3.37 -12.53
N GLY A 57 -9.05 3.23 -11.66
CA GLY A 57 -10.18 4.14 -11.51
C GLY A 57 -9.85 5.45 -10.79
N GLY A 58 -10.91 6.19 -10.51
CA GLY A 58 -10.88 7.46 -9.80
C GLY A 58 -10.90 8.70 -10.72
N TYR A 59 -11.57 9.76 -10.26
CA TYR A 59 -11.66 11.04 -10.96
C TYR A 59 -10.30 11.76 -10.99
N GLY A 60 -10.02 12.49 -12.06
CA GLY A 60 -8.75 13.20 -12.25
C GLY A 60 -7.65 12.37 -12.92
N ARG A 61 -7.96 11.14 -13.33
CA ARG A 61 -7.01 10.24 -14.01
C ARG A 61 -6.78 10.65 -15.46
N GLY A 62 -5.54 10.48 -15.93
CA GLY A 62 -5.12 10.80 -17.29
C GLY A 62 -5.58 9.77 -18.34
N ALA A 63 -5.40 10.14 -19.63
CA ALA A 63 -5.83 9.33 -20.75
C ALA A 63 -5.20 7.93 -20.82
N ARG A 64 -4.02 7.72 -20.23
CA ARG A 64 -3.33 6.43 -20.20
C ARG A 64 -4.19 5.32 -19.55
N GLN A 65 -4.98 5.66 -18.52
CA GLN A 65 -5.83 4.70 -17.84
C GLN A 65 -6.93 4.10 -18.73
N ARG A 66 -7.22 4.72 -19.89
CA ARG A 66 -8.15 4.20 -20.91
C ARG A 66 -7.46 3.21 -21.86
N ILE A 67 -6.13 3.27 -21.99
CA ILE A 67 -5.32 2.41 -22.86
C ILE A 67 -5.00 1.11 -22.14
N GLU A 68 -4.54 1.24 -20.90
CA GLU A 68 -4.14 0.10 -20.06
C GLU A 68 -5.37 -0.60 -19.49
N THR A 69 -5.38 -1.92 -19.56
CA THR A 69 -6.32 -2.79 -18.84
C THR A 69 -5.48 -3.80 -18.10
N ASP A 70 -5.27 -3.55 -16.82
CA ASP A 70 -4.39 -4.37 -16.00
C ASP A 70 -5.07 -5.70 -15.71
N VAL A 71 -4.41 -6.78 -16.13
CA VAL A 71 -4.83 -8.16 -15.87
C VAL A 71 -3.63 -8.92 -15.32
N ALA A 72 -3.82 -9.60 -14.20
CA ALA A 72 -2.82 -10.45 -13.59
C ALA A 72 -2.74 -11.80 -14.35
N GLU A 73 -1.59 -12.07 -14.94
CA GLU A 73 -1.23 -13.36 -15.53
C GLU A 73 -0.36 -14.11 -14.51
N PHE A 74 -0.87 -15.20 -13.95
CA PHE A 74 -0.12 -16.04 -13.01
C PHE A 74 0.78 -17.00 -13.78
N LEU A 75 2.10 -16.79 -13.70
CA LEU A 75 3.10 -17.60 -14.41
C LEU A 75 3.57 -18.81 -13.61
N GLY A 76 3.37 -18.81 -12.28
CA GLY A 76 3.79 -19.91 -11.40
C GLY A 76 3.31 -19.69 -9.96
N GLY A 77 3.51 -20.72 -9.13
CA GLY A 77 3.16 -20.70 -7.70
C GLY A 77 1.73 -21.15 -7.38
N LEU A 78 0.86 -21.30 -8.39
CA LEU A 78 -0.52 -21.74 -8.22
C LEU A 78 -0.80 -23.04 -8.97
N ARG A 79 -1.62 -23.90 -8.37
CA ARG A 79 -2.23 -25.07 -9.01
C ARG A 79 -3.72 -25.09 -8.66
N GLN A 80 -4.59 -25.13 -9.66
CA GLN A 80 -6.05 -25.10 -9.49
C GLN A 80 -6.53 -23.94 -8.59
N GLY A 81 -5.92 -22.75 -8.76
CA GLY A 81 -6.25 -21.56 -7.97
C GLY A 81 -5.72 -21.52 -6.54
N LYS A 82 -4.90 -22.51 -6.12
CA LYS A 82 -4.30 -22.58 -4.79
C LYS A 82 -2.79 -22.49 -4.83
N THR A 83 -2.20 -21.86 -3.83
CA THR A 83 -0.73 -21.82 -3.63
C THR A 83 -0.18 -23.21 -3.38
N ILE A 84 1.08 -23.46 -3.80
CA ILE A 84 1.78 -24.73 -3.62
C ILE A 84 3.05 -24.62 -2.75
N GLY A 85 3.22 -23.45 -2.07
CA GLY A 85 4.40 -23.16 -1.24
C GLY A 85 5.63 -22.69 -2.02
N SER A 86 5.57 -22.63 -3.37
CA SER A 86 6.61 -22.02 -4.20
C SER A 86 6.29 -20.52 -4.43
N PRO A 87 7.29 -19.71 -4.90
CA PRO A 87 7.03 -18.33 -5.24
C PRO A 87 5.88 -18.16 -6.25
N VAL A 88 4.98 -17.23 -5.99
CA VAL A 88 3.91 -16.85 -6.92
C VAL A 88 4.43 -15.74 -7.82
N ALA A 89 4.50 -16.02 -9.12
CA ALA A 89 4.93 -15.06 -10.14
C ALA A 89 3.73 -14.51 -10.90
N VAL A 90 3.58 -13.19 -10.87
CA VAL A 90 2.50 -12.46 -11.55
C VAL A 90 3.09 -11.51 -12.58
N ARG A 91 2.59 -11.56 -13.82
CA ARG A 91 2.90 -10.64 -14.89
C ARG A 91 1.69 -9.76 -15.18
N ILE A 92 1.93 -8.45 -15.43
CA ILE A 92 0.94 -7.48 -15.88
C ILE A 92 1.49 -6.85 -17.15
N ALA A 93 0.90 -7.17 -18.30
CA ALA A 93 1.37 -6.65 -19.59
C ALA A 93 1.11 -5.14 -19.70
N ASN A 94 2.06 -4.39 -20.27
CA ASN A 94 1.86 -3.01 -20.67
C ASN A 94 1.41 -2.95 -22.14
N LYS A 95 0.25 -2.36 -22.39
CA LYS A 95 -0.21 -2.09 -23.75
C LYS A 95 0.55 -0.93 -24.40
N ASP A 96 0.93 0.09 -23.61
CA ASP A 96 1.77 1.20 -24.05
C ASP A 96 3.26 0.83 -23.88
N ASN A 97 3.69 -0.23 -24.58
CA ASN A 97 5.09 -0.69 -24.58
C ASN A 97 5.86 0.00 -25.71
N ARG A 98 6.77 0.91 -25.35
CA ARG A 98 7.54 1.73 -26.31
C ARG A 98 8.89 2.20 -25.76
N ILE A 99 9.40 1.61 -24.69
CA ILE A 99 10.60 2.08 -23.99
C ILE A 99 11.85 2.16 -24.90
N ASP A 100 11.96 1.24 -25.84
CA ASP A 100 13.09 1.13 -26.78
C ASP A 100 12.83 1.87 -28.11
N ASP A 101 11.72 2.61 -28.24
CA ASP A 101 11.40 3.40 -29.43
C ASP A 101 11.89 4.86 -29.20
N PRO A 102 13.02 5.28 -29.80
CA PRO A 102 13.62 6.58 -29.54
C PRO A 102 12.79 7.77 -30.05
N GLU A 103 11.87 7.53 -30.99
CA GLU A 103 10.96 8.56 -31.50
C GLU A 103 9.81 8.82 -30.52
N LYS A 104 9.30 7.77 -29.87
CA LYS A 104 8.19 7.86 -28.92
C LYS A 104 8.64 8.10 -27.49
N THR A 105 9.88 7.69 -27.14
CA THR A 105 10.50 7.88 -25.83
C THR A 105 11.88 8.53 -25.97
N PRO A 106 11.95 9.78 -26.46
CA PRO A 106 13.22 10.48 -26.59
C PRO A 106 13.90 10.70 -25.23
N PRO A 107 15.23 10.97 -25.20
CA PRO A 107 15.92 11.37 -23.99
C PRO A 107 15.25 12.56 -23.29
N VAL A 108 15.28 12.56 -21.95
CA VAL A 108 14.74 13.65 -21.12
C VAL A 108 15.90 14.34 -20.41
N THR A 109 16.23 15.54 -20.86
CA THR A 109 17.34 16.38 -20.38
C THR A 109 16.88 17.55 -19.52
N ARG A 110 15.57 17.74 -19.37
CA ARG A 110 14.92 18.79 -18.56
C ARG A 110 14.18 18.14 -17.38
N PRO A 111 14.84 17.97 -16.21
CA PRO A 111 14.27 17.25 -15.09
C PRO A 111 13.03 17.96 -14.52
N ARG A 112 12.03 17.20 -14.12
CA ARG A 112 10.82 17.72 -13.47
C ARG A 112 11.09 17.98 -11.99
N PRO A 113 10.80 19.18 -11.47
CA PRO A 113 10.85 19.45 -10.04
C PRO A 113 9.92 18.50 -9.26
N GLY A 114 10.40 17.96 -8.14
CA GLY A 114 9.64 17.03 -7.30
C GLY A 114 9.52 15.59 -7.83
N HIS A 115 10.14 15.27 -8.96
CA HIS A 115 10.27 13.89 -9.47
C HIS A 115 11.66 13.31 -9.18
N ALA A 116 11.89 12.04 -9.52
CA ALA A 116 13.19 11.38 -9.35
C ALA A 116 14.23 11.78 -10.41
N ASP A 117 13.85 12.56 -11.41
CA ASP A 117 14.61 12.85 -12.63
C ASP A 117 16.04 13.33 -12.33
N LEU A 118 16.18 14.48 -11.70
CA LEU A 118 17.49 15.08 -11.40
C LEU A 118 18.32 14.20 -10.44
N ALA A 119 17.70 13.78 -9.33
CA ALA A 119 18.39 12.98 -8.33
C ALA A 119 18.85 11.63 -8.91
N GLY A 120 18.06 11.02 -9.78
CA GLY A 120 18.42 9.78 -10.46
C GLY A 120 19.53 9.96 -11.47
N SER A 121 19.46 10.99 -12.32
CA SER A 121 20.52 11.29 -13.28
C SER A 121 21.87 11.50 -12.58
N LEU A 122 21.88 12.25 -11.49
CA LEU A 122 23.09 12.47 -10.69
C LEU A 122 23.58 11.17 -10.01
N LYS A 123 22.64 10.37 -9.46
CA LYS A 123 22.99 9.10 -8.79
C LYS A 123 23.64 8.11 -9.74
N TYR A 124 23.10 7.98 -10.95
CA TYR A 124 23.58 7.00 -11.94
C TYR A 124 24.56 7.57 -12.95
N LEU A 125 24.89 8.87 -12.85
CA LEU A 125 25.85 9.59 -13.72
C LEU A 125 25.43 9.53 -15.20
N VAL A 126 24.13 9.69 -15.47
CA VAL A 126 23.55 9.65 -16.81
C VAL A 126 22.85 10.96 -17.11
N PRO A 127 23.17 11.68 -18.21
CA PRO A 127 22.54 12.96 -18.55
C PRO A 127 21.17 12.81 -19.21
N ASP A 128 20.53 11.67 -19.03
CA ASP A 128 19.19 11.35 -19.50
C ASP A 128 18.35 10.80 -18.35
N CYS A 129 17.25 11.48 -18.02
CA CYS A 129 16.34 11.08 -16.95
C CYS A 129 15.51 9.85 -17.30
N ARG A 130 15.48 9.40 -18.57
CA ARG A 130 14.53 8.39 -19.08
C ARG A 130 14.51 7.13 -18.24
N GLY A 131 15.66 6.49 -18.01
CA GLY A 131 15.73 5.24 -17.24
C GLY A 131 15.18 5.38 -15.81
N THR A 132 15.56 6.44 -15.11
CA THR A 132 15.07 6.71 -13.76
C THR A 132 13.57 7.05 -13.75
N LEU A 133 13.10 7.87 -14.69
CA LEU A 133 11.72 8.26 -14.87
C LEU A 133 10.82 7.03 -15.10
N GLU A 134 11.23 6.10 -15.93
CA GLU A 134 10.49 4.88 -16.26
C GLU A 134 10.30 4.00 -15.02
N ARG A 135 11.36 3.80 -14.22
CA ARG A 135 11.29 2.96 -13.01
C ARG A 135 10.62 3.66 -11.83
N ALA A 136 10.79 4.97 -11.67
CA ALA A 136 10.19 5.75 -10.58
C ALA A 136 8.69 6.03 -10.79
N SER A 137 8.15 5.70 -11.94
CA SER A 137 6.74 5.88 -12.27
C SER A 137 5.82 5.12 -11.33
N ALA A 138 4.68 5.75 -10.97
CA ALA A 138 3.62 5.09 -10.21
C ALA A 138 2.97 3.88 -10.94
N ARG A 139 3.32 3.63 -12.22
CA ARG A 139 2.92 2.43 -12.95
C ARG A 139 3.36 1.15 -12.23
N GLU A 140 4.54 1.16 -11.61
CA GLU A 140 5.08 0.05 -10.81
C GLU A 140 4.14 -0.41 -9.71
N THR A 141 3.30 0.47 -9.16
CA THR A 141 2.36 0.13 -8.09
C THR A 141 1.31 -0.90 -8.50
N ALA A 142 1.07 -1.15 -9.79
CA ALA A 142 0.21 -2.25 -10.23
C ALA A 142 0.77 -3.61 -9.76
N ALA A 143 2.08 -3.81 -9.82
CA ALA A 143 2.73 -5.02 -9.31
C ALA A 143 2.61 -5.13 -7.78
N ARG A 144 2.68 -4.00 -7.04
CA ARG A 144 2.45 -4.00 -5.58
C ARG A 144 1.00 -4.33 -5.22
N VAL A 145 0.04 -3.82 -5.98
CA VAL A 145 -1.39 -4.15 -5.78
C VAL A 145 -1.62 -5.63 -6.01
N ALA A 146 -1.07 -6.21 -7.08
CA ALA A 146 -1.17 -7.64 -7.33
C ALA A 146 -0.55 -8.47 -6.19
N ALA A 147 0.65 -8.11 -5.73
CA ALA A 147 1.31 -8.77 -4.59
C ALA A 147 0.49 -8.67 -3.30
N GLY A 148 -0.04 -7.47 -3.00
CA GLY A 148 -0.90 -7.24 -1.84
C GLY A 148 -2.19 -8.03 -1.88
N ALA A 149 -2.85 -8.08 -3.04
CA ALA A 149 -4.08 -8.85 -3.24
C ALA A 149 -3.84 -10.37 -3.08
N VAL A 150 -2.69 -10.89 -3.55
CA VAL A 150 -2.28 -12.27 -3.32
C VAL A 150 -2.06 -12.54 -1.82
N ALA A 151 -1.31 -11.69 -1.12
CA ALA A 151 -1.06 -11.84 0.32
C ALA A 151 -2.35 -11.74 1.15
N ARG A 152 -3.28 -10.85 0.76
CA ARG A 152 -4.59 -10.67 1.38
C ARG A 152 -5.41 -11.96 1.40
N SER A 153 -5.20 -12.86 0.44
CA SER A 153 -5.87 -14.16 0.43
C SER A 153 -5.58 -15.02 1.68
N VAL A 154 -4.44 -14.80 2.36
CA VAL A 154 -4.18 -15.42 3.67
C VAL A 154 -5.11 -14.82 4.73
N LEU A 155 -5.22 -13.49 4.78
CA LEU A 155 -6.01 -12.77 5.80
C LEU A 155 -7.50 -13.15 5.75
N ASP A 156 -8.03 -13.38 4.55
CA ASP A 156 -9.44 -13.75 4.35
C ASP A 156 -9.80 -15.08 5.03
N HIS A 157 -8.87 -16.02 5.12
CA HIS A 157 -9.07 -17.29 5.82
C HIS A 157 -9.20 -17.14 7.35
N PHE A 158 -8.86 -15.95 7.87
CA PHE A 158 -8.88 -15.60 9.30
C PHE A 158 -9.77 -14.41 9.62
N GLU A 159 -10.68 -14.05 8.69
CA GLU A 159 -11.65 -12.95 8.83
C GLU A 159 -11.01 -11.58 9.10
N ILE A 160 -9.73 -11.42 8.73
CA ILE A 160 -9.03 -10.14 8.84
C ILE A 160 -9.35 -9.31 7.59
N ARG A 161 -10.07 -8.21 7.78
CA ARG A 161 -10.54 -7.34 6.69
C ARG A 161 -9.74 -6.06 6.63
N VAL A 162 -9.32 -5.67 5.42
CA VAL A 162 -8.58 -4.43 5.16
C VAL A 162 -9.45 -3.51 4.31
N PHE A 163 -9.57 -2.26 4.73
CA PHE A 163 -10.39 -1.23 4.09
C PHE A 163 -9.59 0.05 3.91
N GLY A 164 -9.31 0.41 2.66
CA GLY A 164 -8.61 1.63 2.27
C GLY A 164 -9.53 2.59 1.53
N PHE A 165 -9.36 3.90 1.78
CA PHE A 165 -10.17 4.94 1.17
C PHE A 165 -9.44 6.29 1.17
N VAL A 166 -9.99 7.27 0.45
CA VAL A 166 -9.51 8.66 0.48
C VAL A 166 -10.18 9.40 1.63
N ARG A 167 -9.38 9.90 2.57
CA ARG A 167 -9.83 10.68 3.72
C ARG A 167 -10.10 12.14 3.37
N GLY A 168 -9.33 12.70 2.43
CA GLY A 168 -9.48 14.10 2.04
C GLY A 168 -8.36 14.63 1.15
N ALA A 169 -8.49 15.89 0.76
CA ALA A 169 -7.45 16.69 0.08
C ALA A 169 -7.68 18.18 0.36
N CYS A 170 -6.62 18.96 0.47
CA CYS A 170 -6.63 20.39 0.80
C CYS A 170 -7.48 20.69 2.04
N ASP A 171 -8.60 21.39 1.90
CA ASP A 171 -9.57 21.75 2.95
C ASP A 171 -10.78 20.79 3.02
N ALA A 172 -10.91 19.87 2.07
CA ALA A 172 -11.95 18.85 2.06
C ALA A 172 -11.48 17.61 2.84
N TRP A 173 -12.05 17.42 4.03
CA TRP A 173 -11.70 16.33 4.95
C TRP A 173 -12.95 15.65 5.47
N SER A 174 -12.95 14.31 5.52
CA SER A 174 -14.03 13.51 6.09
C SER A 174 -13.74 13.18 7.56
N GLU A 175 -14.67 13.54 8.44
CA GLU A 175 -14.66 13.11 9.84
C GLU A 175 -15.51 11.84 10.08
N MET A 176 -15.99 11.20 9.00
CA MET A 176 -16.82 10.00 9.08
C MET A 176 -16.10 8.92 9.90
N PRO A 177 -16.75 8.37 10.94
CA PRO A 177 -16.20 7.27 11.70
C PRO A 177 -16.21 5.98 10.85
N ILE A 178 -15.17 5.17 10.97
CA ILE A 178 -15.04 3.91 10.24
C ILE A 178 -15.20 2.77 11.26
N ARG A 179 -16.31 2.03 11.17
CA ARG A 179 -16.70 1.00 12.13
C ARG A 179 -16.79 -0.38 11.48
N ALA A 180 -16.40 -1.42 12.20
CA ALA A 180 -16.41 -2.79 11.72
C ALA A 180 -17.82 -3.28 11.31
N ASN A 181 -18.86 -2.94 12.07
CA ASN A 181 -20.23 -3.35 11.81
C ASN A 181 -20.89 -2.62 10.62
N GLU A 182 -20.27 -1.55 10.11
CA GLU A 182 -20.73 -0.78 8.96
C GLU A 182 -19.88 -1.05 7.70
N LEU A 183 -18.91 -1.97 7.79
CA LEU A 183 -17.86 -2.10 6.80
C LEU A 183 -18.37 -2.43 5.38
N ASP A 184 -19.39 -3.26 5.24
CA ASP A 184 -19.95 -3.59 3.93
C ASP A 184 -20.64 -2.37 3.28
N ALA A 185 -21.34 -1.56 4.07
CA ALA A 185 -21.91 -0.30 3.60
C ALA A 185 -20.85 0.73 3.23
N LEU A 186 -19.75 0.81 4.02
CA LEU A 186 -18.62 1.69 3.74
C LEU A 186 -17.88 1.27 2.46
N VAL A 187 -17.71 -0.04 2.23
CA VAL A 187 -17.13 -0.56 0.98
C VAL A 187 -18.01 -0.18 -0.21
N ALA A 188 -19.32 -0.39 -0.11
CA ALA A 188 -20.27 -0.03 -1.18
C ALA A 188 -20.26 1.48 -1.47
N ALA A 189 -20.26 2.33 -0.41
CA ALA A 189 -20.18 3.78 -0.56
C ALA A 189 -18.86 4.24 -1.19
N ARG A 190 -17.72 3.68 -0.76
CA ARG A 190 -16.41 3.94 -1.37
C ARG A 190 -16.38 3.57 -2.85
N ASP A 191 -16.88 2.40 -3.19
CA ASP A 191 -16.82 1.88 -4.58
C ASP A 191 -17.79 2.63 -5.50
N ALA A 192 -18.84 3.26 -4.97
CA ALA A 192 -19.72 4.16 -5.71
C ALA A 192 -19.16 5.59 -5.85
N SER A 193 -18.14 5.96 -5.07
CA SER A 193 -17.53 7.28 -5.08
C SER A 193 -16.56 7.44 -6.27
N GLU A 194 -16.56 8.63 -6.88
CA GLU A 194 -15.64 8.95 -7.98
C GLU A 194 -14.18 9.09 -7.52
N VAL A 195 -13.93 9.36 -6.25
CA VAL A 195 -12.58 9.53 -5.67
C VAL A 195 -12.27 8.53 -4.56
N TYR A 196 -13.10 7.50 -4.38
CA TYR A 196 -12.98 6.49 -3.32
C TYR A 196 -13.07 7.07 -1.90
N CYS A 197 -13.88 8.11 -1.71
CA CYS A 197 -14.26 8.64 -0.40
C CYS A 197 -15.67 8.15 -0.02
N PRO A 198 -15.86 7.38 1.07
CA PRO A 198 -17.17 6.87 1.45
C PRO A 198 -18.13 7.96 1.97
N ASP A 199 -17.64 9.16 2.28
CA ASP A 199 -18.41 10.33 2.68
C ASP A 199 -18.86 11.11 1.44
N ALA A 200 -20.13 10.97 1.07
CA ALA A 200 -20.69 11.58 -0.14
C ALA A 200 -20.58 13.12 -0.19
N ALA A 201 -20.61 13.78 0.97
CA ALA A 201 -20.49 15.24 1.03
C ALA A 201 -19.04 15.69 0.75
N VAL A 202 -18.06 14.91 1.21
CA VAL A 202 -16.64 15.14 0.96
C VAL A 202 -16.25 14.69 -0.45
N ASP A 203 -16.79 13.57 -0.94
CA ASP A 203 -16.59 13.08 -2.30
C ASP A 203 -16.87 14.18 -3.33
N LYS A 204 -18.04 14.81 -3.24
CA LYS A 204 -18.40 15.92 -4.12
C LYS A 204 -17.40 17.08 -4.07
N LYS A 205 -16.98 17.49 -2.86
CA LYS A 205 -15.98 18.58 -2.71
C LYS A 205 -14.64 18.18 -3.33
N LEU A 206 -14.23 16.94 -3.20
CA LEU A 206 -12.99 16.44 -3.80
C LEU A 206 -13.04 16.43 -5.34
N VAL A 207 -14.18 16.05 -5.92
CA VAL A 207 -14.41 16.12 -7.38
C VAL A 207 -14.30 17.57 -7.84
N ASP A 208 -14.99 18.54 -7.17
CA ASP A 208 -14.93 19.96 -7.50
C ASP A 208 -13.51 20.53 -7.38
N LEU A 209 -12.75 20.13 -6.35
CA LEU A 209 -11.37 20.51 -6.15
C LEU A 209 -10.44 20.02 -7.26
N ILE A 210 -10.59 18.75 -7.66
CA ILE A 210 -9.81 18.18 -8.76
C ILE A 210 -10.17 18.83 -10.09
N PHE A 211 -11.46 19.15 -10.31
CA PHE A 211 -11.90 19.87 -11.50
C PHE A 211 -11.30 21.29 -11.56
N LYS A 212 -11.28 22.00 -10.44
CA LYS A 212 -10.61 23.32 -10.32
C LYS A 212 -9.13 23.21 -10.66
N ALA A 213 -8.41 22.28 -10.06
CA ALA A 213 -6.98 22.07 -10.34
C ALA A 213 -6.74 21.79 -11.83
N LYS A 214 -7.58 20.96 -12.47
CA LYS A 214 -7.51 20.70 -13.92
C LYS A 214 -7.64 21.97 -14.74
N THR A 215 -8.59 22.83 -14.38
CA THR A 215 -8.84 24.11 -15.08
C THR A 215 -7.65 25.07 -14.92
N GLU A 216 -7.01 25.07 -13.75
CA GLU A 216 -5.83 25.87 -13.42
C GLU A 216 -4.51 25.22 -13.91
N GLN A 217 -4.57 24.08 -14.61
CA GLN A 217 -3.41 23.33 -15.11
C GLN A 217 -2.45 22.89 -14.00
N ASP A 218 -3.00 22.60 -12.82
CA ASP A 218 -2.31 22.20 -11.61
C ASP A 218 -2.66 20.75 -11.21
N THR A 219 -2.16 20.28 -10.07
CA THR A 219 -2.37 18.92 -9.54
C THR A 219 -2.75 18.94 -8.06
N VAL A 220 -3.44 17.89 -7.61
CA VAL A 220 -3.90 17.73 -6.23
C VAL A 220 -3.37 16.43 -5.65
N GLY A 221 -2.81 16.51 -4.43
CA GLY A 221 -2.50 15.35 -3.57
C GLY A 221 -3.67 15.01 -2.67
N GLY A 222 -3.39 14.40 -1.50
CA GLY A 222 -4.43 14.11 -0.52
C GLY A 222 -3.98 13.10 0.52
N TRP A 223 -4.93 12.71 1.35
CA TRP A 223 -4.74 11.73 2.42
C TRP A 223 -5.50 10.45 2.13
N CYS A 224 -4.78 9.35 2.22
CA CYS A 224 -5.35 8.01 2.20
C CYS A 224 -5.35 7.44 3.62
N GLU A 225 -6.36 6.66 3.95
CA GLU A 225 -6.44 5.98 5.24
C GLU A 225 -6.82 4.53 5.04
N VAL A 226 -6.22 3.64 5.85
CA VAL A 226 -6.47 2.19 5.84
C VAL A 226 -6.81 1.74 7.24
N HIS A 227 -7.90 0.99 7.37
CA HIS A 227 -8.30 0.28 8.58
C HIS A 227 -8.14 -1.22 8.39
N VAL A 228 -7.60 -1.91 9.39
CA VAL A 228 -7.54 -3.38 9.45
C VAL A 228 -8.37 -3.85 10.62
N PHE A 229 -9.38 -4.66 10.35
CA PHE A 229 -10.29 -5.23 11.34
C PHE A 229 -10.02 -6.71 11.52
N GLY A 230 -10.27 -7.24 12.71
CA GLY A 230 -10.15 -8.66 13.01
C GLY A 230 -8.72 -9.14 13.28
N ALA A 231 -7.72 -8.26 13.26
CA ALA A 231 -6.34 -8.65 13.58
C ALA A 231 -6.23 -9.05 15.06
N PRO A 232 -5.69 -10.26 15.38
CA PRO A 232 -5.52 -10.68 16.76
C PRO A 232 -4.46 -9.83 17.47
N PRO A 233 -4.41 -9.79 18.81
CA PRO A 233 -3.33 -9.14 19.54
C PRO A 233 -1.99 -9.82 19.26
N GLY A 234 -0.91 -9.02 19.29
CA GLY A 234 0.46 -9.52 19.25
C GLY A 234 1.02 -9.83 17.86
N LEU A 235 0.47 -9.25 16.78
CA LEU A 235 1.18 -9.19 15.49
C LEU A 235 2.23 -8.09 15.56
N GLY A 236 3.44 -8.37 15.11
CA GLY A 236 4.62 -7.53 15.34
C GLY A 236 5.30 -7.85 16.68
N SER A 237 6.29 -7.06 17.06
CA SER A 237 7.07 -7.29 18.28
C SER A 237 7.62 -5.98 18.85
N CYS A 238 7.75 -5.91 20.20
CA CYS A 238 8.49 -4.84 20.85
C CYS A 238 9.94 -5.23 21.20
N MET A 239 10.32 -6.50 20.93
CA MET A 239 11.61 -7.04 21.35
C MET A 239 12.77 -6.54 20.49
N ASN A 240 12.49 -6.21 19.23
CA ASN A 240 13.42 -5.59 18.30
C ASN A 240 12.72 -4.47 17.54
N TRP A 241 13.38 -3.34 17.33
CA TRP A 241 12.79 -2.18 16.64
C TRP A 241 12.40 -2.46 15.19
N GLU A 242 13.12 -3.36 14.49
CA GLU A 242 12.82 -3.76 13.12
C GLU A 242 11.57 -4.63 13.00
N ASP A 243 11.17 -5.32 14.09
CA ASP A 243 10.01 -6.21 14.13
C ASP A 243 8.71 -5.49 14.53
N ARG A 244 8.81 -4.22 14.89
CA ARG A 244 7.64 -3.39 15.22
C ARG A 244 6.74 -3.23 14.01
N LEU A 245 5.46 -3.57 14.16
CA LEU A 245 4.52 -3.50 13.05
C LEU A 245 4.23 -2.05 12.62
N ASP A 246 4.19 -1.10 13.54
CA ASP A 246 4.07 0.34 13.22
C ASP A 246 5.23 0.82 12.34
N ALA A 247 6.47 0.43 12.65
CA ALA A 247 7.64 0.76 11.86
C ALA A 247 7.59 0.10 10.45
N ARG A 248 7.17 -1.17 10.37
CA ARG A 248 7.04 -1.89 9.10
C ARG A 248 5.94 -1.30 8.22
N LEU A 249 4.79 -0.94 8.79
CA LEU A 249 3.71 -0.25 8.08
C LEU A 249 4.15 1.13 7.58
N ALA A 250 4.85 1.88 8.42
CA ALA A 250 5.40 3.18 8.02
C ALA A 250 6.41 3.04 6.87
N PHE A 251 7.32 2.07 6.92
CA PHE A 251 8.27 1.77 5.84
C PHE A 251 7.55 1.41 4.54
N ALA A 252 6.57 0.51 4.60
CA ALA A 252 5.85 0.02 3.43
C ALA A 252 5.04 1.13 2.75
N VAL A 253 4.31 1.94 3.54
CA VAL A 253 3.51 3.07 3.03
C VAL A 253 4.40 4.20 2.54
N MET A 254 5.48 4.57 3.25
CA MET A 254 6.44 5.58 2.79
C MET A 254 7.17 5.15 1.51
N GLY A 255 7.27 3.84 1.26
CA GLY A 255 7.82 3.27 0.02
C GLY A 255 6.90 3.42 -1.21
N ILE A 256 5.65 3.88 -1.05
CA ILE A 256 4.75 4.18 -2.17
C ILE A 256 5.16 5.51 -2.80
N GLN A 257 5.16 5.57 -4.13
CA GLN A 257 5.49 6.80 -4.86
C GLN A 257 4.61 7.96 -4.42
N ALA A 258 5.22 9.13 -4.28
CA ALA A 258 4.61 10.40 -3.86
C ALA A 258 4.16 10.50 -2.39
N PHE A 259 4.23 9.45 -1.59
CA PHE A 259 3.94 9.56 -0.16
C PHE A 259 5.01 10.36 0.58
N LYS A 260 4.61 11.21 1.54
CA LYS A 260 5.46 12.16 2.27
C LYS A 260 5.28 12.12 3.78
N SER A 261 4.24 11.49 4.27
CA SER A 261 4.06 11.19 5.69
C SER A 261 3.30 9.90 5.89
N VAL A 262 3.48 9.30 7.05
CA VAL A 262 2.71 8.16 7.54
C VAL A 262 2.37 8.43 9.00
N GLU A 263 1.13 8.17 9.39
CA GLU A 263 0.63 8.32 10.75
C GLU A 263 -0.08 7.04 11.19
N ILE A 264 0.06 6.70 12.46
CA ILE A 264 -0.64 5.59 13.11
C ILE A 264 -1.63 6.17 14.13
N GLY A 265 -2.90 5.79 14.05
CA GLY A 265 -3.93 6.30 14.95
C GLY A 265 -4.07 7.81 14.89
N LEU A 266 -3.97 8.50 16.02
CA LEU A 266 -4.00 9.97 16.09
C LEU A 266 -2.82 10.64 15.36
N GLY A 267 -1.70 9.92 15.15
CA GLY A 267 -0.53 10.47 14.49
C GLY A 267 -0.02 11.75 15.15
N ARG A 268 0.14 12.83 14.39
CA ARG A 268 0.65 14.13 14.88
C ARG A 268 -0.20 14.75 15.99
N GLU A 269 -1.50 14.42 16.05
CA GLU A 269 -2.40 14.96 17.08
C GLU A 269 -2.00 14.52 18.50
N CYS A 270 -1.26 13.42 18.63
CA CYS A 270 -0.68 13.00 19.92
C CYS A 270 0.20 14.08 20.54
N GLY A 271 0.96 14.82 19.72
CA GLY A 271 1.83 15.90 20.18
C GLY A 271 1.10 17.18 20.61
N ALA A 272 -0.19 17.31 20.29
CA ALA A 272 -1.02 18.44 20.65
C ALA A 272 -1.88 18.21 21.90
N ARG A 273 -1.78 17.03 22.53
CA ARG A 273 -2.66 16.62 23.64
C ARG A 273 -1.86 16.13 24.85
N PHE A 274 -2.44 16.25 26.05
CA PHE A 274 -1.91 15.61 27.24
C PHE A 274 -2.11 14.09 27.18
N GLY A 275 -1.23 13.33 27.84
CA GLY A 275 -1.26 11.85 27.83
C GLY A 275 -2.61 11.26 28.24
N SER A 276 -3.30 11.85 29.22
CA SER A 276 -4.64 11.42 29.63
C SER A 276 -5.73 11.56 28.57
N ALA A 277 -5.49 12.38 27.52
CA ALA A 277 -6.39 12.55 26.37
C ALA A 277 -5.91 11.78 25.13
N VAL A 278 -4.78 11.08 25.22
CA VAL A 278 -4.18 10.28 24.16
C VAL A 278 -4.30 8.78 24.45
N HIS A 279 -3.87 8.34 25.65
CA HIS A 279 -3.83 6.90 25.95
C HIS A 279 -5.22 6.32 26.12
N ASP A 280 -5.45 5.19 25.44
CA ASP A 280 -6.74 4.48 25.42
C ASP A 280 -6.93 3.67 26.70
N PRO A 281 -7.95 3.95 27.55
CA PRO A 281 -8.22 3.15 28.73
C PRO A 281 -8.61 1.72 28.36
N ILE A 282 -8.20 0.74 29.18
CA ILE A 282 -8.49 -0.67 28.95
C ILE A 282 -9.63 -1.10 29.89
N HIS A 283 -10.65 -1.73 29.33
CA HIS A 283 -11.76 -2.36 30.04
C HIS A 283 -11.84 -3.83 29.66
N PHE A 284 -12.28 -4.65 30.59
CA PHE A 284 -12.53 -6.07 30.31
C PHE A 284 -14.03 -6.33 30.23
N ASP A 285 -14.46 -6.95 29.13
CA ASP A 285 -15.83 -7.38 28.88
C ASP A 285 -15.83 -8.88 28.57
N GLU A 286 -16.32 -9.68 29.51
CA GLU A 286 -16.40 -11.13 29.36
C GLU A 286 -17.26 -11.55 28.16
N SER A 287 -18.32 -10.80 27.82
CA SER A 287 -19.18 -11.10 26.69
C SER A 287 -18.50 -10.92 25.32
N ALA A 288 -17.43 -10.14 25.27
CA ALA A 288 -16.64 -9.81 24.08
C ALA A 288 -15.35 -10.65 23.93
N ARG A 289 -15.20 -11.76 24.70
CA ARG A 289 -14.03 -12.68 24.54
C ARG A 289 -13.93 -13.31 23.16
N GLY A 290 -15.01 -13.35 22.40
CA GLY A 290 -15.02 -13.82 21.01
C GLY A 290 -14.47 -12.84 20.00
N GLU A 291 -14.40 -11.56 20.35
CA GLU A 291 -13.92 -10.49 19.50
C GLU A 291 -12.39 -10.52 19.34
N SER A 292 -11.87 -9.79 18.34
CA SER A 292 -10.43 -9.74 18.07
C SER A 292 -9.58 -9.25 19.26
N HIS A 293 -10.14 -8.40 20.13
CA HIS A 293 -9.48 -7.89 21.34
C HIS A 293 -9.63 -8.82 22.57
N LEU A 294 -10.22 -9.99 22.42
CA LEU A 294 -10.33 -11.03 23.45
C LEU A 294 -10.98 -10.54 24.78
N GLY A 295 -11.93 -9.60 24.69
CA GLY A 295 -12.57 -8.98 25.86
C GLY A 295 -11.85 -7.73 26.39
N TYR A 296 -10.60 -7.46 26.00
CA TYR A 296 -9.86 -6.26 26.42
C TYR A 296 -10.19 -5.07 25.50
N ALA A 297 -11.40 -4.54 25.68
CA ALA A 297 -11.91 -3.44 24.87
C ALA A 297 -11.35 -2.08 25.28
N ARG A 298 -11.38 -1.13 24.36
CA ARG A 298 -11.01 0.26 24.57
C ARG A 298 -12.12 1.17 24.05
N PRO A 299 -12.55 2.21 24.80
CA PRO A 299 -13.59 3.15 24.36
C PRO A 299 -13.10 4.09 23.25
N THR A 300 -11.79 4.26 23.13
CA THR A 300 -11.12 5.03 22.09
C THR A 300 -10.07 4.15 21.38
N ASN A 301 -9.60 4.57 20.23
CA ASN A 301 -8.55 3.88 19.49
C ASN A 301 -7.50 4.89 18.99
N ASN A 302 -7.03 5.73 19.89
CA ASN A 302 -6.05 6.77 19.62
C ASN A 302 -4.69 6.20 19.20
N ALA A 303 -4.32 5.05 19.78
CA ALA A 303 -3.12 4.29 19.41
C ALA A 303 -3.21 3.66 18.00
N GLY A 304 -4.41 3.67 17.37
CA GLY A 304 -4.61 3.08 16.06
C GLY A 304 -4.36 1.58 16.02
N GLY A 305 -4.78 0.85 17.08
CA GLY A 305 -4.67 -0.61 17.16
C GLY A 305 -3.26 -1.14 17.44
N LEU A 306 -2.27 -0.27 17.67
CA LEU A 306 -0.86 -0.64 17.81
C LEU A 306 -0.28 -0.05 19.09
N GLU A 307 0.20 -0.90 19.97
CA GLU A 307 0.87 -0.55 21.22
C GLU A 307 2.21 -1.27 21.31
N GLY A 308 3.29 -0.53 21.55
CA GLY A 308 4.64 -1.10 21.59
C GLY A 308 5.08 -1.79 20.28
N GLY A 309 4.49 -1.44 19.14
CA GLY A 309 4.76 -2.08 17.85
C GLY A 309 4.01 -3.38 17.62
N MET A 310 3.02 -3.71 18.47
CA MET A 310 2.20 -4.91 18.37
C MET A 310 0.72 -4.54 18.24
N THR A 311 -0.05 -5.36 17.50
CA THR A 311 -1.51 -5.24 17.49
C THR A 311 -2.08 -5.51 18.89
N ASN A 312 -3.15 -4.78 19.25
CA ASN A 312 -3.83 -4.91 20.54
C ASN A 312 -5.27 -5.45 20.40
N GLY A 313 -5.66 -5.90 19.19
CA GLY A 313 -6.98 -6.41 18.89
C GLY A 313 -8.01 -5.35 18.46
N MET A 314 -7.71 -4.06 18.68
CA MET A 314 -8.50 -2.96 18.11
C MET A 314 -8.16 -2.78 16.61
N PRO A 315 -9.00 -2.08 15.83
CA PRO A 315 -8.70 -1.82 14.43
C PRO A 315 -7.35 -1.12 14.24
N VAL A 316 -6.49 -1.66 13.35
CA VAL A 316 -5.24 -0.96 12.99
C VAL A 316 -5.58 0.18 12.05
N VAL A 317 -5.13 1.40 12.37
CA VAL A 317 -5.42 2.62 11.60
C VAL A 317 -4.12 3.25 11.12
N VAL A 318 -3.96 3.29 9.79
CA VAL A 318 -2.78 3.87 9.13
C VAL A 318 -3.24 4.97 8.18
N ARG A 319 -2.63 6.15 8.26
CA ARG A 319 -2.87 7.27 7.34
C ARG A 319 -1.61 7.64 6.61
N GLY A 320 -1.73 7.92 5.31
CA GLY A 320 -0.61 8.36 4.48
C GLY A 320 -0.95 9.61 3.70
N THR A 321 0.01 10.54 3.56
CA THR A 321 -0.14 11.76 2.76
C THR A 321 0.59 11.61 1.44
N MET A 322 -0.16 11.71 0.34
CA MET A 322 0.38 11.79 -1.01
C MET A 322 0.54 13.26 -1.42
N LYS A 323 1.74 13.66 -1.82
CA LYS A 323 1.95 14.98 -2.42
C LYS A 323 1.26 15.09 -3.79
N PRO A 324 0.94 16.30 -4.29
CA PRO A 324 0.51 16.52 -5.66
C PRO A 324 1.48 15.89 -6.67
N ILE A 325 0.97 15.52 -7.83
CA ILE A 325 1.79 14.96 -8.91
C ILE A 325 2.70 16.05 -9.45
N SER A 326 3.98 15.71 -9.64
CA SER A 326 5.04 16.66 -10.00
C SER A 326 5.04 17.10 -11.48
N THR A 327 4.23 16.48 -12.33
CA THR A 327 4.08 16.88 -13.74
C THR A 327 2.85 17.76 -13.89
N LEU A 328 3.06 19.09 -13.93
CA LEU A 328 2.01 20.08 -14.15
C LEU A 328 1.88 20.37 -15.64
N LEU A 329 0.65 20.56 -16.12
CA LEU A 329 0.41 20.89 -17.54
C LEU A 329 1.02 22.26 -17.91
N ARG A 330 1.02 23.21 -16.98
CA ARG A 330 1.66 24.54 -17.16
C ARG A 330 3.19 24.49 -17.11
N GLY A 331 3.81 23.33 -16.78
CA GLY A 331 5.24 23.21 -16.54
C GLY A 331 5.69 23.83 -15.21
N MET A 332 6.97 23.64 -14.89
CA MET A 332 7.65 24.21 -13.73
C MET A 332 9.04 24.68 -14.16
N PRO A 333 9.60 25.76 -13.53
CA PRO A 333 10.98 26.17 -13.79
C PRO A 333 11.96 24.99 -13.55
N SER A 334 12.86 24.81 -14.49
CA SER A 334 13.89 23.75 -14.48
C SER A 334 15.15 24.25 -15.21
N VAL A 335 16.07 23.32 -15.47
CA VAL A 335 17.30 23.60 -16.21
C VAL A 335 17.52 22.56 -17.29
N GLU A 336 18.14 22.93 -18.40
CA GLU A 336 18.60 22.02 -19.42
C GLU A 336 19.95 21.39 -18.99
N PHE A 337 20.09 20.06 -19.08
CA PHE A 337 21.38 19.42 -18.83
C PHE A 337 22.42 19.86 -19.87
N GLY A 338 23.68 19.97 -19.45
CA GLY A 338 24.79 20.35 -20.31
C GLY A 338 24.97 21.87 -20.45
N THR A 339 23.92 22.64 -20.74
CA THR A 339 24.00 24.11 -20.86
C THR A 339 23.76 24.81 -19.53
N HIS A 340 22.99 24.21 -18.63
CA HIS A 340 22.50 24.76 -17.35
C HIS A 340 21.59 26.00 -17.54
N GLU A 341 21.05 26.19 -18.74
CA GLU A 341 20.14 27.32 -19.02
C GLU A 341 18.77 27.09 -18.36
N PRO A 342 18.13 28.15 -17.86
CA PRO A 342 16.76 28.08 -17.34
C PRO A 342 15.77 27.67 -18.44
N VAL A 343 14.95 26.65 -18.16
CA VAL A 343 13.93 26.15 -19.08
C VAL A 343 12.69 25.71 -18.31
N GLN A 344 11.58 25.47 -19.02
CA GLN A 344 10.43 24.76 -18.45
C GLN A 344 10.72 23.24 -18.45
N SER A 345 10.32 22.58 -17.36
CA SER A 345 10.46 21.14 -17.21
C SER A 345 9.78 20.35 -18.34
N ALA A 346 10.28 19.17 -18.64
CA ALA A 346 9.64 18.27 -19.60
C ALA A 346 8.20 17.97 -19.16
N TYR A 347 7.26 17.96 -20.13
CA TYR A 347 5.90 17.50 -19.91
C TYR A 347 5.79 16.02 -20.28
N GLU A 348 5.39 15.21 -19.32
CA GLU A 348 4.97 13.83 -19.54
C GLU A 348 3.49 13.72 -19.21
N ARG A 349 2.75 12.89 -19.95
CA ARG A 349 1.32 12.68 -19.66
C ARG A 349 1.11 12.28 -18.22
N SER A 350 0.26 13.00 -17.51
CA SER A 350 0.05 12.84 -16.09
C SER A 350 -1.42 12.94 -15.71
N ASP A 351 -1.72 12.46 -14.50
CA ASP A 351 -3.01 12.64 -13.85
C ASP A 351 -3.07 14.05 -13.22
N VAL A 352 -4.27 14.57 -13.02
CA VAL A 352 -4.51 15.78 -12.20
C VAL A 352 -4.45 15.39 -10.71
N SER A 353 -5.02 14.24 -10.37
CA SER A 353 -4.91 13.61 -9.06
C SER A 353 -4.82 12.10 -9.21
N ALA A 354 -4.01 11.48 -8.36
CA ALA A 354 -3.90 10.03 -8.26
C ALA A 354 -4.28 9.53 -6.85
N VAL A 355 -4.93 10.37 -6.02
CA VAL A 355 -5.23 10.04 -4.62
C VAL A 355 -6.13 8.81 -4.51
N ALA A 356 -7.13 8.69 -5.40
CA ALA A 356 -8.00 7.50 -5.44
C ALA A 356 -7.18 6.21 -5.69
N ALA A 357 -6.33 6.19 -6.72
CA ALA A 357 -5.44 5.06 -6.97
C ALA A 357 -4.46 4.81 -5.80
N ALA A 358 -3.94 5.88 -5.19
CA ALA A 358 -3.02 5.79 -4.05
C ALA A 358 -3.67 5.11 -2.85
N SER A 359 -4.97 5.32 -2.60
CA SER A 359 -5.69 4.63 -1.52
C SER A 359 -5.77 3.12 -1.75
N VAL A 360 -5.96 2.68 -3.00
CA VAL A 360 -5.95 1.25 -3.38
C VAL A 360 -4.56 0.64 -3.22
N VAL A 361 -3.52 1.37 -3.65
CA VAL A 361 -2.13 0.91 -3.47
C VAL A 361 -1.81 0.78 -1.98
N MET A 362 -2.16 1.79 -1.17
CA MET A 362 -1.92 1.77 0.27
C MET A 362 -2.68 0.64 0.97
N GLU A 363 -3.94 0.39 0.61
CA GLU A 363 -4.74 -0.73 1.13
C GLU A 363 -4.03 -2.07 0.91
N ASN A 364 -3.55 -2.33 -0.31
CA ASN A 364 -2.88 -3.59 -0.66
C ASN A 364 -1.48 -3.71 -0.03
N VAL A 365 -0.74 -2.61 0.10
CA VAL A 365 0.57 -2.59 0.77
C VAL A 365 0.43 -2.86 2.26
N VAL A 366 -0.57 -2.25 2.92
CA VAL A 366 -0.89 -2.51 4.34
C VAL A 366 -1.35 -3.96 4.51
N ALA A 367 -2.22 -4.46 3.64
CA ALA A 367 -2.66 -5.87 3.67
C ALA A 367 -1.48 -6.83 3.58
N PHE A 368 -0.50 -6.54 2.72
CA PHE A 368 0.73 -7.34 2.61
C PHE A 368 1.51 -7.39 3.92
N GLU A 369 1.75 -6.23 4.55
CA GLU A 369 2.53 -6.18 5.81
C GLU A 369 1.79 -6.83 6.99
N VAL A 370 0.47 -6.72 7.04
CA VAL A 370 -0.34 -7.42 8.04
C VAL A 370 -0.31 -8.93 7.81
N ALA A 371 -0.43 -9.40 6.56
CA ALA A 371 -0.30 -10.82 6.22
C ALA A 371 1.10 -11.35 6.56
N ARG A 372 2.14 -10.56 6.32
CA ARG A 372 3.51 -10.88 6.69
C ARG A 372 3.66 -11.02 8.21
N ALA A 373 3.18 -10.04 8.99
CA ALA A 373 3.22 -10.11 10.44
C ALA A 373 2.40 -11.28 11.01
N PHE A 374 1.29 -11.62 10.35
CA PHE A 374 0.47 -12.77 10.69
C PHE A 374 1.24 -14.09 10.49
N LEU A 375 1.87 -14.26 9.33
CA LEU A 375 2.67 -15.45 9.02
C LEU A 375 3.99 -15.52 9.80
N ASP A 376 4.58 -14.38 10.20
CA ASP A 376 5.73 -14.35 11.11
C ASP A 376 5.36 -14.92 12.50
N LYS A 377 4.13 -14.63 12.98
CA LYS A 377 3.64 -15.14 14.27
C LYS A 377 3.08 -16.56 14.18
N PHE A 378 2.33 -16.88 13.13
CA PHE A 378 1.63 -18.16 12.95
C PHE A 378 2.24 -18.94 11.78
N ALA A 379 3.54 -19.19 11.86
CA ALA A 379 4.31 -19.84 10.80
C ALA A 379 3.79 -21.26 10.49
N GLY A 380 3.92 -21.67 9.22
CA GLY A 380 3.61 -23.00 8.75
C GLY A 380 3.83 -23.12 7.24
N ASP A 381 4.14 -24.31 6.75
CA ASP A 381 4.33 -24.59 5.33
C ASP A 381 2.97 -24.72 4.59
N SER A 382 1.89 -24.91 5.36
CA SER A 382 0.53 -25.05 4.83
C SER A 382 -0.47 -24.19 5.60
N LEU A 383 -1.57 -23.80 4.93
CA LEU A 383 -2.68 -23.09 5.56
C LEU A 383 -3.23 -23.83 6.79
N GLY A 384 -3.24 -25.17 6.75
CA GLY A 384 -3.69 -25.99 7.88
C GLY A 384 -2.78 -25.88 9.12
N GLU A 385 -1.47 -25.75 8.93
CA GLU A 385 -0.53 -25.50 10.04
C GLU A 385 -0.67 -24.11 10.60
N VAL A 386 -0.76 -23.10 9.75
CA VAL A 386 -1.01 -21.71 10.15
C VAL A 386 -2.30 -21.61 10.97
N ARG A 387 -3.38 -22.29 10.53
CA ARG A 387 -4.66 -22.30 11.24
C ARG A 387 -4.54 -22.92 12.63
N ARG A 388 -3.90 -24.07 12.76
CA ARG A 388 -3.68 -24.72 14.08
C ARG A 388 -2.86 -23.82 15.02
N ALA A 389 -1.81 -23.16 14.51
CA ALA A 389 -1.02 -22.22 15.31
C ALA A 389 -1.85 -21.02 15.79
N TYR A 390 -2.68 -20.47 14.92
CA TYR A 390 -3.57 -19.35 15.22
C TYR A 390 -4.64 -19.73 16.27
N GLU A 391 -5.36 -20.84 16.05
CA GLU A 391 -6.42 -21.32 16.95
C GLU A 391 -5.85 -21.67 18.35
N GLY A 392 -4.70 -22.37 18.38
CA GLY A 392 -4.01 -22.69 19.64
C GLY A 392 -3.55 -21.42 20.40
N TYR A 393 -3.09 -20.42 19.68
CA TYR A 393 -2.76 -19.12 20.29
C TYR A 393 -3.99 -18.43 20.89
N LEU A 394 -5.11 -18.35 20.13
CA LEU A 394 -6.34 -17.73 20.64
C LEU A 394 -6.88 -18.44 21.87
N GLU A 395 -6.84 -19.80 21.88
CA GLU A 395 -7.25 -20.58 23.06
C GLU A 395 -6.39 -20.25 24.28
N ALA A 396 -5.07 -20.16 24.11
CA ALA A 396 -4.16 -19.80 25.20
C ALA A 396 -4.34 -18.35 25.66
N ALA A 397 -4.48 -17.40 24.72
CA ALA A 397 -4.61 -15.98 25.03
C ALA A 397 -5.93 -15.64 25.76
N ARG A 398 -7.02 -16.37 25.46
CA ARG A 398 -8.30 -16.22 26.17
C ARG A 398 -8.24 -16.67 27.64
N ARG A 399 -7.19 -17.33 28.09
CA ARG A 399 -7.03 -17.75 29.48
C ARG A 399 -6.31 -16.71 30.35
N ILE A 400 -5.74 -15.69 29.70
CA ILE A 400 -5.12 -14.56 30.38
C ILE A 400 -6.23 -13.56 30.79
#